data_5662c31ef2ac1b6f128e967d5a82fd0c
#
_entry.id   5662c31ef2ac1b6f128e967d5a82fd0c
#
_cell.length_a   1.000
_cell.length_b   1.000
_cell.length_c   1.000
_cell.angle_alpha   90.00
_cell.angle_beta   90.00
_cell.angle_gamma   90.00
#
_symmetry.space_group_name_H-M   'P 1'
#
loop_
_entity.id
_entity.type
_entity.pdbx_description
1 polymer ?
#
loop_
_entity_poly.entity_id
_entity_poly.type
_entity_poly.pdbx_seq_one_letter_code
_entity_poly.pdbx_strand_id
1 'polypeptide(L)'
;MSGSKASGREITVLTGNAEVRSDKLLLQADRIEIQGADNQFIDCFGNVRGMEEEKNIFFETDRLRYDRRLKIARLEGNSTLEDRKNEIVVKGRFIEYDDSAEVAVFQISVRLFKDNMVCRAEYAVYRRIEKILTLSGFPVVYKKDDEFRADRIRVDLETDDVTMEGDVSGSIKN
;
A
#
# COMPACT_ATOMS: atom_id res chain seq x y z
N MET A 1 31.33 -2.31 6.89
CA MET A 1 30.63 -3.55 7.28
C MET A 1 31.01 -3.89 8.72
N SER A 2 30.08 -3.76 9.65
CA SER A 2 30.28 -4.25 11.02
C SER A 2 29.23 -5.34 11.26
N GLY A 3 29.65 -6.59 11.31
CA GLY A 3 28.81 -7.72 11.66
C GLY A 3 28.97 -8.08 13.13
N SER A 4 27.91 -8.10 13.89
CA SER A 4 27.88 -8.61 15.26
C SER A 4 27.36 -10.04 15.26
N LYS A 5 28.20 -11.01 15.57
CA LYS A 5 27.82 -12.41 15.81
C LYS A 5 27.38 -12.57 17.27
N ALA A 6 26.07 -12.65 17.51
CA ALA A 6 25.55 -13.15 18.78
C ALA A 6 24.47 -14.20 18.47
N SER A 7 24.79 -15.45 18.79
CA SER A 7 23.94 -16.65 18.87
C SER A 7 22.73 -16.71 17.91
N GLY A 8 22.93 -17.23 16.70
CA GLY A 8 21.83 -17.77 15.87
C GLY A 8 20.99 -16.77 15.08
N ARG A 9 21.29 -15.47 15.10
CA ARG A 9 20.63 -14.45 14.27
C ARG A 9 21.68 -13.56 13.62
N GLU A 10 22.05 -13.89 12.41
CA GLU A 10 22.84 -12.96 11.60
C GLU A 10 21.91 -11.80 11.15
N ILE A 11 22.28 -10.58 11.49
CA ILE A 11 21.61 -9.36 11.04
C ILE A 11 22.61 -8.60 10.18
N THR A 12 22.24 -8.36 8.92
CA THR A 12 22.99 -7.46 8.05
C THR A 12 22.35 -6.07 8.13
N VAL A 13 23.14 -5.05 8.42
CA VAL A 13 22.68 -3.66 8.54
C VAL A 13 23.38 -2.83 7.47
N LEU A 14 22.60 -2.14 6.65
CA LEU A 14 23.05 -1.18 5.67
C LEU A 14 22.58 0.22 6.09
N THR A 15 23.46 1.20 6.04
CA THR A 15 23.16 2.59 6.42
C THR A 15 23.71 3.58 5.42
N GLY A 16 23.06 4.75 5.28
CA GLY A 16 23.50 5.83 4.40
C GLY A 16 23.07 5.58 2.95
N ASN A 17 21.82 5.97 2.61
CA ASN A 17 21.21 5.73 1.30
C ASN A 17 21.33 4.26 0.88
N ALA A 18 20.89 3.38 1.76
CA ALA A 18 20.96 1.95 1.56
C ALA A 18 20.04 1.51 0.41
N GLU A 19 20.52 0.60 -0.42
CA GLU A 19 19.74 -0.01 -1.50
C GLU A 19 19.83 -1.53 -1.41
N VAL A 20 18.70 -2.19 -1.59
CA VAL A 20 18.60 -3.65 -1.71
C VAL A 20 17.74 -3.98 -2.92
N ARG A 21 18.27 -4.84 -3.79
CA ARG A 21 17.51 -5.40 -4.90
C ARG A 21 17.31 -6.90 -4.65
N SER A 22 16.06 -7.33 -4.70
CA SER A 22 15.68 -8.73 -4.56
C SER A 22 14.68 -9.08 -5.65
N ASP A 23 15.05 -9.98 -6.54
CA ASP A 23 14.26 -10.38 -7.71
C ASP A 23 13.73 -9.14 -8.48
N LYS A 24 12.48 -8.79 -8.26
CA LYS A 24 11.75 -7.72 -8.94
C LYS A 24 11.51 -6.50 -8.05
N LEU A 25 11.92 -6.58 -6.79
CA LEU A 25 11.73 -5.54 -5.79
C LEU A 25 13.02 -4.76 -5.57
N LEU A 26 12.96 -3.45 -5.79
CA LEU A 26 14.00 -2.49 -5.43
C LEU A 26 13.56 -1.74 -4.18
N LEU A 27 14.40 -1.72 -3.15
CA LEU A 27 14.18 -0.98 -1.89
C LEU A 27 15.32 0.00 -1.65
N GLN A 28 14.97 1.22 -1.26
CA GLN A 28 15.88 2.27 -0.85
C GLN A 28 15.41 2.86 0.48
N ALA A 29 16.34 3.13 1.40
CA ALA A 29 16.04 3.74 2.69
C ALA A 29 17.30 4.33 3.33
N ASP A 30 17.12 5.12 4.39
CA ASP A 30 18.26 5.59 5.20
C ASP A 30 18.97 4.44 5.89
N ARG A 31 18.20 3.41 6.31
CA ARG A 31 18.71 2.20 6.95
C ARG A 31 17.90 0.98 6.53
N ILE A 32 18.57 -0.11 6.21
CA ILE A 32 17.96 -1.41 5.90
C ILE A 32 18.60 -2.48 6.79
N GLU A 33 17.78 -3.29 7.43
CA GLU A 33 18.15 -4.47 8.21
C GLU A 33 17.63 -5.72 7.52
N ILE A 34 18.50 -6.71 7.33
CA ILE A 34 18.14 -8.00 6.76
C ILE A 34 18.40 -9.05 7.82
N GLN A 35 17.41 -9.86 8.16
CA GLN A 35 17.47 -10.81 9.25
C GLN A 35 16.61 -12.06 9.03
N GLY A 36 16.83 -13.05 9.88
CA GLY A 36 16.13 -14.33 9.86
C GLY A 36 16.80 -15.37 8.97
N ALA A 37 16.27 -16.60 9.02
CA ALA A 37 16.75 -17.68 8.18
C ALA A 37 16.56 -17.31 6.69
N ASP A 38 17.59 -17.52 5.88
CA ASP A 38 17.59 -17.20 4.44
C ASP A 38 17.22 -15.73 4.14
N ASN A 39 17.60 -14.81 5.03
CA ASN A 39 17.27 -13.38 4.90
C ASN A 39 15.76 -13.14 4.75
N GLN A 40 14.96 -13.82 5.52
CA GLN A 40 13.50 -13.81 5.42
C GLN A 40 12.91 -12.41 5.57
N PHE A 41 13.41 -11.62 6.53
CA PHE A 41 12.86 -10.30 6.83
C PHE A 41 13.77 -9.19 6.34
N ILE A 42 13.17 -8.19 5.70
CA ILE A 42 13.81 -6.94 5.34
C ILE A 42 13.04 -5.83 6.06
N ASP A 43 13.69 -5.11 6.97
CA ASP A 43 13.17 -3.95 7.66
C ASP A 43 13.87 -2.68 7.14
N CYS A 44 13.10 -1.72 6.65
CA CYS A 44 13.58 -0.44 6.14
C CYS A 44 13.10 0.71 7.01
N PHE A 45 13.96 1.69 7.26
CA PHE A 45 13.71 2.82 8.14
C PHE A 45 14.16 4.13 7.51
N GLY A 46 13.29 5.14 7.54
CA GLY A 46 13.53 6.50 7.08
C GLY A 46 13.59 6.62 5.56
N ASN A 47 12.80 7.54 5.00
CA ASN A 47 12.74 7.86 3.57
C ASN A 47 12.65 6.61 2.67
N VAL A 48 11.82 5.65 3.09
CA VAL A 48 11.71 4.37 2.41
C VAL A 48 11.00 4.55 1.07
N ARG A 49 11.62 4.05 0.01
CA ARG A 49 11.07 3.97 -1.34
C ARG A 49 11.20 2.56 -1.85
N GLY A 50 10.17 2.10 -2.54
CA GLY A 50 10.19 0.79 -3.16
C GLY A 50 9.55 0.79 -4.53
N MET A 51 10.01 -0.13 -5.36
CA MET A 51 9.48 -0.37 -6.69
C MET A 51 9.40 -1.88 -6.93
N GLU A 52 8.21 -2.36 -7.24
CA GLU A 52 8.00 -3.68 -7.80
C GLU A 52 7.92 -3.54 -9.33
N GLU A 53 8.96 -4.02 -10.03
CA GLU A 53 9.19 -3.70 -11.45
C GLU A 53 8.17 -4.35 -12.38
N GLU A 54 7.77 -5.60 -12.15
CA GLU A 54 6.84 -6.31 -13.05
C GLU A 54 5.40 -5.79 -12.96
N LYS A 55 4.98 -5.43 -11.76
CA LYS A 55 3.63 -4.92 -11.51
C LYS A 55 3.53 -3.41 -11.72
N ASN A 56 4.68 -2.74 -11.86
CA ASN A 56 4.79 -1.28 -11.98
C ASN A 56 4.13 -0.57 -10.77
N ILE A 57 4.42 -1.09 -9.57
CA ILE A 57 3.95 -0.54 -8.29
C ILE A 57 5.10 0.20 -7.63
N PHE A 58 4.85 1.44 -7.24
CA PHE A 58 5.76 2.26 -6.45
C PHE A 58 5.16 2.51 -5.08
N PHE A 59 6.01 2.65 -4.07
CA PHE A 59 5.57 3.08 -2.75
C PHE A 59 6.61 3.91 -2.04
N GLU A 60 6.13 4.78 -1.19
CA GLU A 60 6.91 5.58 -0.24
C GLU A 60 6.30 5.45 1.14
N THR A 61 7.15 5.38 2.17
CA THR A 61 6.70 5.23 3.56
C THR A 61 7.79 5.65 4.54
N ASP A 62 7.45 5.83 5.81
CA ASP A 62 8.44 6.08 6.86
C ASP A 62 9.14 4.79 7.30
N ARG A 63 8.43 3.67 7.27
CA ARG A 63 8.93 2.35 7.64
C ARG A 63 8.31 1.24 6.81
N LEU A 64 9.11 0.25 6.42
CA LEU A 64 8.68 -0.97 5.75
C LEU A 64 9.18 -2.19 6.50
N ARG A 65 8.32 -3.20 6.64
CA ARG A 65 8.72 -4.58 6.92
C ARG A 65 8.23 -5.49 5.81
N TYR A 66 9.16 -6.23 5.19
CA TYR A 66 8.87 -7.19 4.14
C TYR A 66 9.24 -8.61 4.59
N ASP A 67 8.26 -9.51 4.60
CA ASP A 67 8.46 -10.95 4.77
C ASP A 67 8.58 -11.60 3.39
N ARG A 68 9.80 -11.95 3.00
CA ARG A 68 10.10 -12.56 1.69
C ARG A 68 9.46 -13.93 1.49
N ARG A 69 9.28 -14.69 2.57
CA ARG A 69 8.68 -16.02 2.51
C ARG A 69 7.17 -15.95 2.32
N LEU A 70 6.51 -15.08 3.05
CA LEU A 70 5.07 -14.85 2.93
C LEU A 70 4.74 -13.90 1.77
N LYS A 71 5.70 -13.16 1.26
CA LYS A 71 5.54 -12.09 0.27
C LYS A 71 4.56 -11.00 0.72
N ILE A 72 4.65 -10.65 2.00
CA ILE A 72 3.82 -9.60 2.61
C ILE A 72 4.69 -8.40 2.95
N ALA A 73 4.30 -7.25 2.44
CA ALA A 73 4.88 -5.95 2.78
C ALA A 73 3.95 -5.17 3.72
N ARG A 74 4.50 -4.60 4.80
CA ARG A 74 3.81 -3.70 5.72
C ARG A 74 4.50 -2.35 5.73
N LEU A 75 3.76 -1.32 5.36
CA LEU A 75 4.20 0.06 5.31
C LEU A 75 3.54 0.82 6.45
N GLU A 76 4.33 1.55 7.22
CA GLU A 76 3.89 2.29 8.40
C GLU A 76 4.35 3.74 8.34
N GLY A 77 3.50 4.65 8.78
CA GLY A 77 3.72 6.10 8.79
C GLY A 77 3.02 6.78 7.63
N ASN A 78 3.63 7.81 7.04
CA ASN A 78 3.07 8.48 5.88
C ASN A 78 3.32 7.62 4.63
N SER A 79 2.34 6.81 4.29
CA SER A 79 2.49 5.82 3.23
C SER A 79 1.70 6.18 1.99
N THR A 80 2.35 6.03 0.84
CA THR A 80 1.74 6.19 -0.49
C THR A 80 2.06 4.96 -1.32
N LEU A 81 1.06 4.40 -2.00
CA LEU A 81 1.21 3.35 -2.99
C LEU A 81 0.66 3.85 -4.32
N GLU A 82 1.45 3.74 -5.36
CA GLU A 82 1.10 4.10 -6.73
C GLU A 82 1.09 2.85 -7.60
N ASP A 83 -0.07 2.43 -8.08
CA ASP A 83 -0.22 1.40 -9.11
C ASP A 83 -0.34 2.09 -10.47
N ARG A 84 0.78 2.23 -11.16
CA ARG A 84 0.85 2.94 -12.44
C ARG A 84 0.13 2.21 -13.57
N LYS A 85 0.03 0.90 -13.48
CA LYS A 85 -0.67 0.11 -14.50
C LYS A 85 -2.19 0.35 -14.46
N ASN A 86 -2.74 0.59 -13.27
CA ASN A 86 -4.16 0.85 -13.06
C ASN A 86 -4.46 2.34 -12.81
N GLU A 87 -3.43 3.20 -12.88
CA GLU A 87 -3.54 4.68 -12.73
C GLU A 87 -4.17 5.09 -11.39
N ILE A 88 -3.73 4.42 -10.31
CA ILE A 88 -4.27 4.61 -8.96
C ILE A 88 -3.17 5.07 -8.03
N VAL A 89 -3.46 6.06 -7.21
CA VAL A 89 -2.64 6.47 -6.07
C VAL A 89 -3.44 6.31 -4.79
N VAL A 90 -2.91 5.57 -3.82
CA VAL A 90 -3.54 5.41 -2.51
C VAL A 90 -2.60 5.89 -1.42
N LYS A 91 -3.15 6.65 -0.47
CA LYS A 91 -2.45 7.13 0.72
C LYS A 91 -3.13 6.58 1.97
N GLY A 92 -2.35 6.29 2.99
CA GLY A 92 -2.83 5.86 4.30
C GLY A 92 -1.68 5.84 5.30
N ARG A 93 -1.99 5.54 6.56
CA ARG A 93 -0.94 5.44 7.59
C ARG A 93 -0.45 4.02 7.83
N PHE A 94 -1.22 3.04 7.41
CA PHE A 94 -0.82 1.64 7.43
C PHE A 94 -1.29 0.99 6.12
N ILE A 95 -0.37 0.31 5.44
CA ILE A 95 -0.66 -0.46 4.23
C ILE A 95 -0.06 -1.84 4.40
N GLU A 96 -0.88 -2.88 4.23
CA GLU A 96 -0.41 -4.25 4.09
C GLU A 96 -0.69 -4.71 2.65
N TYR A 97 0.35 -5.15 1.97
CA TYR A 97 0.25 -5.66 0.60
C TYR A 97 0.68 -7.14 0.56
N ASP A 98 -0.25 -8.00 0.17
CA ASP A 98 0.02 -9.40 -0.15
C ASP A 98 0.33 -9.50 -1.65
N ASP A 99 1.59 -9.72 -1.96
CA ASP A 99 2.10 -9.78 -3.34
C ASP A 99 1.63 -11.05 -4.07
N SER A 100 1.35 -12.12 -3.35
CA SER A 100 0.86 -13.39 -3.92
C SER A 100 -0.61 -13.33 -4.31
N ALA A 101 -1.43 -12.70 -3.46
CA ALA A 101 -2.86 -12.51 -3.70
C ALA A 101 -3.14 -11.24 -4.52
N GLU A 102 -2.17 -10.34 -4.67
CA GLU A 102 -2.30 -9.00 -5.22
C GLU A 102 -3.44 -8.19 -4.55
N VAL A 103 -3.46 -8.25 -3.23
CA VAL A 103 -4.42 -7.54 -2.38
C VAL A 103 -3.70 -6.56 -1.48
N ALA A 104 -4.15 -5.32 -1.48
CA ALA A 104 -3.70 -4.29 -0.56
C ALA A 104 -4.80 -3.91 0.43
N VAL A 105 -4.45 -3.83 1.71
CA VAL A 105 -5.29 -3.32 2.80
C VAL A 105 -4.71 -2.00 3.26
N PHE A 106 -5.54 -0.96 3.26
CA PHE A 106 -5.18 0.38 3.69
C PHE A 106 -5.98 0.74 4.94
N GLN A 107 -5.30 1.35 5.89
CA GLN A 107 -5.93 1.75 7.16
C GLN A 107 -5.48 3.15 7.57
N ILE A 108 -6.38 3.82 8.27
CA ILE A 108 -6.20 5.14 8.89
C ILE A 108 -6.00 6.24 7.86
N SER A 109 -7.00 7.08 7.76
CA SER A 109 -7.02 8.26 6.87
C SER A 109 -6.76 7.92 5.40
N VAL A 110 -7.42 6.87 4.92
CA VAL A 110 -7.26 6.38 3.55
C VAL A 110 -7.79 7.39 2.55
N ARG A 111 -7.00 7.64 1.51
CA ARG A 111 -7.39 8.46 0.35
C ARG A 111 -6.92 7.77 -0.92
N LEU A 112 -7.86 7.51 -1.84
CA LEU A 112 -7.56 6.98 -3.17
C LEU A 112 -7.87 8.04 -4.22
N PHE A 113 -6.99 8.14 -5.19
CA PHE A 113 -7.11 9.05 -6.32
C PHE A 113 -7.04 8.24 -7.62
N LYS A 114 -8.03 8.41 -8.49
CA LYS A 114 -8.07 7.85 -9.85
C LYS A 114 -8.86 8.81 -10.75
N ASP A 115 -8.23 9.35 -11.77
CA ASP A 115 -8.87 10.30 -12.70
C ASP A 115 -9.64 11.41 -11.97
N ASN A 116 -10.94 11.46 -12.18
CA ASN A 116 -11.87 12.43 -11.56
C ASN A 116 -12.56 11.89 -10.31
N MET A 117 -12.03 10.79 -9.74
CA MET A 117 -12.58 10.16 -8.54
C MET A 117 -11.63 10.29 -7.37
N VAL A 118 -12.16 10.70 -6.23
CA VAL A 118 -11.44 10.71 -4.95
C VAL A 118 -12.26 9.92 -3.93
N CYS A 119 -11.66 8.89 -3.35
CA CYS A 119 -12.28 8.12 -2.27
C CYS A 119 -11.60 8.45 -0.94
N ARG A 120 -12.39 8.50 0.14
CA ARG A 120 -11.91 8.64 1.52
C ARG A 120 -12.57 7.59 2.39
N ALA A 121 -11.82 7.01 3.33
CA ALA A 121 -12.32 6.05 4.30
C ALA A 121 -11.31 5.88 5.45
N GLU A 122 -11.68 5.18 6.51
CA GLU A 122 -10.71 4.72 7.53
C GLU A 122 -10.13 3.34 7.19
N TYR A 123 -10.82 2.57 6.35
CA TYR A 123 -10.39 1.24 5.93
C TYR A 123 -10.72 1.01 4.46
N ALA A 124 -9.79 0.45 3.71
CA ALA A 124 -10.00 0.07 2.32
C ALA A 124 -9.30 -1.23 1.97
N VAL A 125 -9.92 -2.02 1.11
CA VAL A 125 -9.33 -3.22 0.50
C VAL A 125 -9.33 -3.05 -1.01
N TYR A 126 -8.15 -3.10 -1.60
CA TYR A 126 -7.96 -3.07 -3.06
C TYR A 126 -7.54 -4.44 -3.57
N ARG A 127 -8.38 -5.05 -4.39
CA ARG A 127 -8.08 -6.26 -5.13
C ARG A 127 -7.61 -5.88 -6.52
N ARG A 128 -6.32 -5.93 -6.70
CA ARG A 128 -5.64 -5.38 -7.87
C ARG A 128 -6.03 -6.09 -9.17
N ILE A 129 -6.09 -7.43 -9.16
CA ILE A 129 -6.45 -8.24 -10.34
C ILE A 129 -7.88 -7.96 -10.76
N GLU A 130 -8.79 -7.91 -9.78
CA GLU A 130 -10.21 -7.67 -10.01
C GLU A 130 -10.52 -6.19 -10.28
N LYS A 131 -9.57 -5.29 -10.00
CA LYS A 131 -9.74 -3.83 -10.04
C LYS A 131 -10.89 -3.34 -9.14
N ILE A 132 -11.10 -4.01 -8.02
CA ILE A 132 -12.16 -3.70 -7.06
C ILE A 132 -11.59 -3.03 -5.83
N LEU A 133 -12.18 -1.90 -5.47
CA LEU A 133 -11.95 -1.21 -4.21
C LEU A 133 -13.19 -1.33 -3.31
N THR A 134 -13.00 -1.77 -2.08
CA THR A 134 -14.06 -1.76 -1.05
C THR A 134 -13.65 -0.82 0.07
N LEU A 135 -14.52 0.11 0.43
CA LEU A 135 -14.30 1.15 1.42
C LEU A 135 -15.26 0.95 2.60
N SER A 136 -14.78 1.15 3.83
CA SER A 136 -15.57 1.18 5.06
C SER A 136 -14.97 2.15 6.09
N GLY A 137 -15.68 2.40 7.19
CA GLY A 137 -15.29 3.41 8.15
C GLY A 137 -15.53 4.82 7.60
N PHE A 138 -16.79 5.19 7.52
CA PHE A 138 -17.28 6.50 7.02
C PHE A 138 -16.82 6.81 5.59
N PRO A 139 -17.03 5.89 4.64
CA PRO A 139 -16.55 6.07 3.29
C PRO A 139 -17.28 7.21 2.58
N VAL A 140 -16.52 7.97 1.80
CA VAL A 140 -17.03 9.01 0.91
C VAL A 140 -16.35 8.87 -0.44
N VAL A 141 -17.13 8.89 -1.50
CA VAL A 141 -16.64 8.93 -2.89
C VAL A 141 -17.07 10.24 -3.53
N TYR A 142 -16.12 10.97 -4.04
CA TYR A 142 -16.32 12.13 -4.90
C TYR A 142 -16.03 11.71 -6.33
N LYS A 143 -17.00 11.88 -7.22
CA LYS A 143 -16.84 11.59 -8.64
C LYS A 143 -17.31 12.80 -9.44
N LYS A 144 -16.37 13.54 -10.04
CA LYS A 144 -16.64 14.88 -10.59
C LYS A 144 -17.22 15.79 -9.50
N ASP A 145 -18.46 16.26 -9.67
CA ASP A 145 -19.16 17.13 -8.71
C ASP A 145 -20.10 16.37 -7.79
N ASP A 146 -20.24 15.04 -7.98
CA ASP A 146 -21.12 14.19 -7.19
C ASP A 146 -20.40 13.69 -5.93
N GLU A 147 -21.16 13.55 -4.83
CA GLU A 147 -20.69 13.01 -3.57
C GLU A 147 -21.59 11.84 -3.14
N PHE A 148 -20.97 10.73 -2.72
CA PHE A 148 -21.64 9.52 -2.26
C PHE A 148 -21.11 9.09 -0.90
N ARG A 149 -22.03 8.76 0.04
CA ARG A 149 -21.74 8.26 1.39
C ARG A 149 -22.58 7.03 1.68
N ALA A 150 -22.04 6.09 2.43
CA ALA A 150 -22.73 4.88 2.87
C ALA A 150 -21.97 4.24 4.05
N ASP A 151 -22.46 3.12 4.59
CA ASP A 151 -21.68 2.32 5.55
C ASP A 151 -20.54 1.58 4.85
N ARG A 152 -20.81 1.11 3.62
CA ARG A 152 -19.82 0.48 2.74
C ARG A 152 -19.99 0.95 1.31
N ILE A 153 -18.88 1.20 0.65
CA ILE A 153 -18.86 1.57 -0.77
C ILE A 153 -17.93 0.60 -1.50
N ARG A 154 -18.41 0.03 -2.59
CA ARG A 154 -17.62 -0.77 -3.54
C ARG A 154 -17.49 0.01 -4.84
N VAL A 155 -16.27 0.15 -5.31
CA VAL A 155 -15.96 0.80 -6.58
C VAL A 155 -15.34 -0.23 -7.51
N ASP A 156 -15.89 -0.37 -8.68
CA ASP A 156 -15.26 -1.03 -9.81
C ASP A 156 -14.36 0.00 -10.52
N LEU A 157 -13.06 -0.18 -10.45
CA LEU A 157 -12.09 0.77 -10.98
C LEU A 157 -11.86 0.63 -12.51
N GLU A 158 -12.48 -0.35 -13.14
CA GLU A 158 -12.47 -0.51 -14.58
C GLU A 158 -13.63 0.21 -15.26
N THR A 159 -14.82 0.11 -14.66
CA THR A 159 -16.05 0.72 -15.19
C THR A 159 -16.40 2.04 -14.52
N ASP A 160 -15.75 2.36 -13.40
CA ASP A 160 -16.07 3.46 -12.48
C ASP A 160 -17.48 3.37 -11.86
N ASP A 161 -18.02 2.14 -11.78
CA ASP A 161 -19.29 1.89 -11.13
C ASP A 161 -19.13 1.93 -9.60
N VAL A 162 -20.07 2.61 -8.95
CA VAL A 162 -20.11 2.76 -7.49
C VAL A 162 -21.35 2.06 -6.94
N THR A 163 -21.14 1.06 -6.08
CA THR A 163 -22.21 0.36 -5.36
C THR A 163 -22.14 0.73 -3.89
N MET A 164 -23.26 1.04 -3.29
CA MET A 164 -23.37 1.52 -1.92
C MET A 164 -24.29 0.62 -1.10
N GLU A 165 -23.91 0.36 0.16
CA GLU A 165 -24.65 -0.47 1.11
C GLU A 165 -24.74 0.21 2.47
N GLY A 166 -25.89 0.05 3.16
CA GLY A 166 -26.16 0.60 4.49
C GLY A 166 -26.85 1.96 4.41
N ASP A 167 -26.48 2.87 5.31
CA ASP A 167 -27.08 4.22 5.37
C ASP A 167 -26.55 5.09 4.22
N VAL A 168 -27.28 5.05 3.09
CA VAL A 168 -26.85 5.63 1.83
C VAL A 168 -27.36 7.06 1.68
N SER A 169 -26.45 7.98 1.37
CA SER A 169 -26.77 9.35 0.98
C SER A 169 -25.90 9.80 -0.20
N GLY A 170 -26.44 10.69 -1.03
CA GLY A 170 -25.70 11.21 -2.17
C GLY A 170 -26.19 12.61 -2.55
N SER A 171 -25.29 13.38 -3.15
CA SER A 171 -25.57 14.68 -3.74
C SER A 171 -25.08 14.64 -5.20
N ILE A 172 -26.01 14.87 -6.12
CA ILE A 172 -25.73 14.93 -7.55
C ILE A 172 -25.87 16.38 -7.98
N LYS A 173 -24.81 16.93 -8.55
CA LYS A 173 -24.82 18.30 -9.09
C LYS A 173 -24.94 18.24 -10.60
N ASN A 174 -26.00 18.84 -11.11
CA ASN A 174 -26.23 19.01 -12.56
C ASN A 174 -25.42 20.17 -13.12
#